data_b407a613317bf32fce11ab795d0122ba
#
_entry.id   b407a613317bf32fce11ab795d0122ba
#
_cell.length_a   1.000
_cell.length_b   1.000
_cell.length_c   1.000
_cell.angle_alpha   90.00
_cell.angle_beta   90.00
_cell.angle_gamma   90.00
#
_symmetry.space_group_name_H-M   'P 1'
#
loop_
_entity.id
_entity.type
_entity.pdbx_description
1 polymer ?
#
loop_
_entity_poly.entity_id
_entity_poly.type
_entity_poly.pdbx_seq_one_letter_code
_entity_poly.pdbx_strand_id
1 'polypeptide(L)'
;MSGAGAAWAAGPRRRRGPAFWALLAFTLAVCAFLIVPVGMSMLAGVTVNYQQGIASGLTLRWVEQVWQGYADTIWRSIGIALACLACTLVLGVPAAYVLAKRQNALTRAIEELLVMPVAVPGLATAMALIVTYNTVGTFRTSWTFILVGHVLFTLPFMVRSVLAVMGAVDLNTLEEAAASLGAGFAARFFGVVLPNCRSGILAGSLMVVTLSMGEFNLSWLLHTPLTKTLPVGLADAYASLRLEVGSAYTLVFFVMIVPLLVAIQMLGRPQEGGAR
;
A
#
# COMPACT_ATOMS: atom_id res chain seq x y z
N MET A 1 16.69 12.28 -58.51
CA MET A 1 17.95 11.92 -57.88
C MET A 1 17.69 11.63 -56.41
N SER A 2 17.60 10.42 -56.22
CA SER A 2 18.17 9.51 -55.22
C SER A 2 17.65 9.68 -53.78
N GLY A 3 16.61 8.85 -53.51
CA GLY A 3 16.16 8.57 -52.17
C GLY A 3 17.18 7.73 -51.42
N ALA A 4 17.61 8.21 -50.23
CA ALA A 4 18.29 7.42 -49.22
C ALA A 4 17.31 7.11 -48.11
N GLY A 5 16.58 6.00 -48.29
CA GLY A 5 15.80 5.40 -47.21
C GLY A 5 16.76 4.97 -46.07
N ALA A 6 16.69 5.67 -44.95
CA ALA A 6 17.36 5.25 -43.73
C ALA A 6 16.73 3.94 -43.24
N ALA A 7 17.30 2.82 -43.64
CA ALA A 7 17.04 1.51 -43.05
C ALA A 7 17.53 1.57 -41.61
N TRP A 8 16.63 1.72 -40.65
CA TRP A 8 16.90 1.46 -39.24
C TRP A 8 17.29 -0.01 -39.12
N ALA A 9 18.60 -0.25 -39.11
CA ALA A 9 19.16 -1.57 -38.86
C ALA A 9 18.68 -2.04 -37.48
N ALA A 10 17.81 -3.03 -37.48
CA ALA A 10 17.45 -3.76 -36.30
C ALA A 10 18.77 -4.27 -35.67
N GLY A 11 19.17 -3.68 -34.57
CA GLY A 11 20.38 -4.07 -33.85
C GLY A 11 20.39 -5.58 -33.60
N PRO A 12 21.56 -6.22 -33.59
CA PRO A 12 21.66 -7.67 -33.47
C PRO A 12 20.91 -8.13 -32.22
N ARG A 13 19.91 -9.01 -32.39
CA ARG A 13 19.22 -9.68 -31.26
C ARG A 13 20.31 -10.37 -30.45
N ARG A 14 20.71 -9.77 -29.32
CA ARG A 14 21.68 -10.36 -28.38
C ARG A 14 21.18 -11.75 -28.02
N ARG A 15 21.87 -12.78 -28.49
CA ARG A 15 21.62 -14.17 -28.06
C ARG A 15 21.70 -14.20 -26.53
N ARG A 16 20.62 -14.58 -25.90
CA ARG A 16 20.55 -14.69 -24.43
C ARG A 16 21.55 -15.75 -24.00
N GLY A 17 22.67 -15.32 -23.41
CA GLY A 17 23.75 -16.22 -22.96
C GLY A 17 23.34 -17.10 -21.77
N PRO A 18 24.15 -18.11 -21.41
CA PRO A 18 23.85 -19.02 -20.29
C PRO A 18 23.62 -18.27 -18.96
N ALA A 19 24.32 -17.16 -18.74
CA ALA A 19 24.09 -16.31 -17.57
C ALA A 19 22.65 -15.74 -17.49
N PHE A 20 22.04 -15.38 -18.63
CA PHE A 20 20.64 -14.94 -18.64
C PHE A 20 19.71 -16.06 -18.18
N TRP A 21 19.91 -17.28 -18.64
CA TRP A 21 19.07 -18.41 -18.26
C TRP A 21 19.26 -18.80 -16.79
N ALA A 22 20.49 -18.73 -16.26
CA ALA A 22 20.77 -18.94 -14.86
C ALA A 22 20.06 -17.91 -13.97
N LEU A 23 20.15 -16.63 -14.32
CA LEU A 23 19.47 -15.54 -13.61
C LEU A 23 17.93 -15.70 -13.69
N LEU A 24 17.41 -16.05 -14.86
CA LEU A 24 15.98 -16.28 -15.03
C LEU A 24 15.50 -17.48 -14.14
N ALA A 25 16.23 -18.60 -14.18
CA ALA A 25 15.90 -19.76 -13.35
C ALA A 25 15.94 -19.42 -11.85
N PHE A 26 16.96 -18.68 -11.41
CA PHE A 26 17.04 -18.20 -10.03
C PHE A 26 15.85 -17.28 -9.66
N THR A 27 15.53 -16.34 -10.53
CA THR A 27 14.38 -15.43 -10.30
C THR A 27 13.08 -16.22 -10.21
N LEU A 28 12.85 -17.17 -11.12
CA LEU A 28 11.66 -18.02 -11.10
C LEU A 28 11.60 -18.92 -9.85
N ALA A 29 12.74 -19.44 -9.40
CA ALA A 29 12.81 -20.22 -8.16
C ALA A 29 12.45 -19.36 -6.93
N VAL A 30 12.95 -18.14 -6.84
CA VAL A 30 12.61 -17.19 -5.77
C VAL A 30 11.12 -16.82 -5.84
N CYS A 31 10.59 -16.51 -7.03
CA CYS A 31 9.17 -16.25 -7.20
C CYS A 31 8.30 -17.44 -6.78
N ALA A 32 8.66 -18.65 -7.20
CA ALA A 32 7.95 -19.86 -6.80
C ALA A 32 7.99 -20.09 -5.28
N PHE A 33 9.15 -19.89 -4.66
CA PHE A 33 9.32 -20.00 -3.21
C PHE A 33 8.40 -19.05 -2.44
N LEU A 34 8.16 -17.83 -2.97
CA LEU A 34 7.28 -16.83 -2.34
C LEU A 34 5.79 -17.10 -2.65
N ILE A 35 5.46 -17.48 -3.88
CA ILE A 35 4.07 -17.57 -4.35
C ILE A 35 3.42 -18.91 -3.97
N VAL A 36 4.16 -20.02 -4.06
CA VAL A 36 3.61 -21.37 -3.83
C VAL A 36 3.01 -21.53 -2.43
N PRO A 37 3.68 -21.15 -1.32
CA PRO A 37 3.09 -21.27 0.02
C PRO A 37 1.79 -20.47 0.18
N VAL A 38 1.74 -19.27 -0.39
CA VAL A 38 0.55 -18.41 -0.35
C VAL A 38 -0.58 -19.06 -1.16
N GLY A 39 -0.28 -19.56 -2.36
CA GLY A 39 -1.23 -20.28 -3.20
C GLY A 39 -1.76 -21.56 -2.52
N MET A 40 -0.90 -22.30 -1.84
CA MET A 40 -1.30 -23.48 -1.06
C MET A 40 -2.20 -23.10 0.12
N SER A 41 -1.89 -22.02 0.83
CA SER A 41 -2.75 -21.51 1.89
C SER A 41 -4.12 -21.11 1.35
N MET A 42 -4.17 -20.37 0.22
CA MET A 42 -5.44 -20.00 -0.42
C MET A 42 -6.24 -21.24 -0.86
N LEU A 43 -5.57 -22.23 -1.43
CA LEU A 43 -6.18 -23.49 -1.87
C LEU A 43 -6.77 -24.28 -0.70
N ALA A 44 -6.09 -24.32 0.45
CA ALA A 44 -6.59 -24.95 1.66
C ALA A 44 -7.89 -24.32 2.17
N GLY A 45 -8.12 -23.03 1.92
CA GLY A 45 -9.36 -22.31 2.24
C GLY A 45 -10.58 -22.75 1.40
N VAL A 46 -10.38 -23.52 0.33
CA VAL A 46 -11.43 -24.07 -0.51
C VAL A 46 -11.44 -25.60 -0.52
N THR A 47 -10.71 -26.27 0.37
CA THR A 47 -10.73 -27.74 0.56
C THR A 47 -11.60 -28.11 1.75
N VAL A 48 -12.16 -29.33 1.74
CA VAL A 48 -13.00 -29.83 2.84
C VAL A 48 -12.17 -30.03 4.11
N ASN A 49 -10.94 -30.54 3.96
CA ASN A 49 -10.01 -30.77 5.07
C ASN A 49 -8.63 -30.21 4.74
N TYR A 50 -8.11 -29.37 5.63
CA TYR A 50 -6.81 -28.71 5.48
C TYR A 50 -5.65 -29.70 5.25
N GLN A 51 -5.60 -30.79 6.04
CA GLN A 51 -4.48 -31.74 6.00
C GLN A 51 -4.51 -32.65 4.77
N GLN A 52 -5.70 -32.98 4.27
CA GLN A 52 -5.86 -33.86 3.09
C GLN A 52 -5.80 -33.04 1.78
N GLY A 53 -5.91 -31.71 1.87
CA GLY A 53 -5.86 -30.82 0.71
C GLY A 53 -6.93 -31.14 -0.33
N ILE A 54 -6.56 -31.12 -1.61
CA ILE A 54 -7.48 -31.35 -2.75
C ILE A 54 -8.10 -32.75 -2.73
N ALA A 55 -7.42 -33.76 -2.16
CA ALA A 55 -7.95 -35.11 -2.07
C ALA A 55 -9.23 -35.21 -1.22
N SER A 56 -9.46 -34.28 -0.31
CA SER A 56 -10.69 -34.20 0.49
C SER A 56 -11.91 -33.64 -0.26
N GLY A 57 -11.71 -33.13 -1.47
CA GLY A 57 -12.72 -32.42 -2.26
C GLY A 57 -12.68 -30.90 -2.07
N LEU A 58 -13.36 -30.18 -2.97
CA LEU A 58 -13.44 -28.72 -2.95
C LEU A 58 -14.77 -28.25 -2.34
N THR A 59 -14.71 -27.14 -1.60
CA THR A 59 -15.88 -26.51 -0.95
C THR A 59 -15.69 -25.01 -0.83
N LEU A 60 -16.77 -24.25 -0.89
CA LEU A 60 -16.78 -22.81 -0.58
C LEU A 60 -17.33 -22.51 0.82
N ARG A 61 -17.66 -23.55 1.61
CA ARG A 61 -18.25 -23.42 2.94
C ARG A 61 -17.46 -22.50 3.86
N TRP A 62 -16.13 -22.56 3.83
CA TRP A 62 -15.27 -21.76 4.69
C TRP A 62 -15.24 -20.29 4.26
N VAL A 63 -15.26 -20.04 2.94
CA VAL A 63 -15.37 -18.68 2.39
C VAL A 63 -16.72 -18.07 2.74
N GLU A 64 -17.79 -18.84 2.61
CA GLU A 64 -19.14 -18.42 3.02
C GLU A 64 -19.20 -18.14 4.53
N GLN A 65 -18.60 -18.99 5.36
CA GLN A 65 -18.50 -18.79 6.81
C GLN A 65 -17.75 -17.51 7.15
N VAL A 66 -16.64 -17.20 6.46
CA VAL A 66 -15.90 -15.95 6.64
C VAL A 66 -16.78 -14.76 6.23
N TRP A 67 -17.49 -14.88 5.12
CA TRP A 67 -18.35 -13.81 4.63
C TRP A 67 -19.57 -13.56 5.55
N GLN A 68 -20.26 -14.60 6.00
CA GLN A 68 -21.43 -14.46 6.85
C GLN A 68 -21.08 -14.09 8.31
N GLY A 69 -20.02 -14.69 8.84
CA GLY A 69 -19.66 -14.53 10.26
C GLY A 69 -18.72 -13.36 10.54
N TYR A 70 -18.00 -12.87 9.54
CA TYR A 70 -16.89 -11.92 9.73
C TYR A 70 -16.85 -10.80 8.68
N ALA A 71 -17.93 -10.56 7.93
CA ALA A 71 -18.00 -9.49 6.94
C ALA A 71 -17.60 -8.12 7.52
N ASP A 72 -17.93 -7.87 8.78
CA ASP A 72 -17.56 -6.62 9.48
C ASP A 72 -16.05 -6.40 9.55
N THR A 73 -15.24 -7.48 9.72
CA THR A 73 -13.77 -7.35 9.73
C THR A 73 -13.24 -6.93 8.37
N ILE A 74 -13.89 -7.43 7.33
CA ILE A 74 -13.58 -7.16 5.93
C ILE A 74 -13.83 -5.68 5.62
N TRP A 75 -15.07 -5.23 5.79
CA TRP A 75 -15.46 -3.85 5.50
C TRP A 75 -14.71 -2.84 6.37
N ARG A 76 -14.44 -3.20 7.61
CA ARG A 76 -13.64 -2.36 8.51
C ARG A 76 -12.21 -2.21 8.04
N SER A 77 -11.56 -3.29 7.59
CA SER A 77 -10.20 -3.21 7.05
C SER A 77 -10.12 -2.32 5.81
N ILE A 78 -11.07 -2.46 4.88
CA ILE A 78 -11.16 -1.58 3.71
C ILE A 78 -11.40 -0.12 4.17
N GLY A 79 -12.35 0.09 5.06
CA GLY A 79 -12.70 1.41 5.57
C GLY A 79 -11.50 2.10 6.24
N ILE A 80 -10.75 1.38 7.09
CA ILE A 80 -9.55 1.89 7.74
C ILE A 80 -8.46 2.19 6.70
N ALA A 81 -8.23 1.31 5.72
CA ALA A 81 -7.21 1.53 4.70
C ALA A 81 -7.53 2.75 3.81
N LEU A 82 -8.79 2.91 3.41
CA LEU A 82 -9.23 4.08 2.63
C LEU A 82 -9.20 5.37 3.45
N ALA A 83 -9.63 5.32 4.72
CA ALA A 83 -9.52 6.47 5.62
C ALA A 83 -8.05 6.84 5.89
N CYS A 84 -7.19 5.83 6.06
CA CYS A 84 -5.74 6.01 6.20
C CYS A 84 -5.14 6.66 4.95
N LEU A 85 -5.52 6.20 3.76
CA LEU A 85 -5.13 6.81 2.49
C LEU A 85 -5.57 8.28 2.43
N ALA A 86 -6.82 8.58 2.76
CA ALA A 86 -7.33 9.94 2.75
C ALA A 86 -6.55 10.85 3.74
N CYS A 87 -6.32 10.38 4.96
CA CYS A 87 -5.53 11.11 5.96
C CYS A 87 -4.08 11.34 5.49
N THR A 88 -3.43 10.31 4.96
CA THR A 88 -2.04 10.42 4.50
C THR A 88 -1.90 11.27 3.24
N LEU A 89 -2.89 11.32 2.35
CA LEU A 89 -2.93 12.26 1.23
C LEU A 89 -3.04 13.71 1.73
N VAL A 90 -3.99 13.97 2.63
CA VAL A 90 -4.24 15.33 3.15
C VAL A 90 -3.09 15.86 4.00
N LEU A 91 -2.41 15.00 4.76
CA LEU A 91 -1.29 15.40 5.61
C LEU A 91 0.05 15.27 4.88
N GLY A 92 0.28 14.17 4.18
CA GLY A 92 1.58 13.81 3.62
C GLY A 92 1.94 14.59 2.36
N VAL A 93 0.99 14.85 1.47
CA VAL A 93 1.28 15.58 0.22
C VAL A 93 1.67 17.04 0.50
N PRO A 94 0.92 17.82 1.31
CA PRO A 94 1.35 19.16 1.69
C PRO A 94 2.65 19.17 2.50
N ALA A 95 2.85 18.19 3.39
CA ALA A 95 4.10 18.06 4.14
C ALA A 95 5.29 17.86 3.20
N ALA A 96 5.18 16.92 2.24
CA ALA A 96 6.23 16.71 1.23
C ALA A 96 6.52 17.98 0.43
N TYR A 97 5.49 18.73 0.05
CA TYR A 97 5.66 20.00 -0.66
C TYR A 97 6.45 21.03 0.16
N VAL A 98 6.15 21.19 1.45
CA VAL A 98 6.88 22.11 2.32
C VAL A 98 8.34 21.65 2.52
N LEU A 99 8.56 20.37 2.71
CA LEU A 99 9.89 19.78 2.88
C LEU A 99 10.74 19.94 1.60
N ALA A 100 10.15 19.74 0.42
CA ALA A 100 10.83 19.93 -0.86
C ALA A 100 11.27 21.40 -1.08
N LYS A 101 10.40 22.35 -0.68
CA LYS A 101 10.65 23.78 -0.86
C LYS A 101 11.64 24.40 0.12
N ARG A 102 11.72 23.87 1.32
CA ARG A 102 12.53 24.43 2.41
C ARG A 102 13.65 23.47 2.80
N GLN A 103 14.73 23.47 2.05
CA GLN A 103 15.91 22.64 2.35
C GLN A 103 16.81 23.30 3.41
N ASN A 104 16.45 23.17 4.68
CA ASN A 104 17.21 23.65 5.83
C ASN A 104 17.41 22.54 6.88
N ALA A 105 18.18 22.81 7.93
CA ALA A 105 18.47 21.84 8.98
C ALA A 105 17.19 21.35 9.68
N LEU A 106 16.20 22.22 9.85
CA LEU A 106 14.93 21.86 10.49
C LEU A 106 14.11 20.90 9.63
N THR A 107 14.02 21.11 8.31
CA THR A 107 13.28 20.21 7.42
C THR A 107 13.94 18.84 7.32
N ARG A 108 15.27 18.76 7.33
CA ARG A 108 16.00 17.48 7.41
C ARG A 108 15.69 16.76 8.71
N ALA A 109 15.72 17.46 9.85
CA ALA A 109 15.35 16.86 11.14
C ALA A 109 13.89 16.36 11.14
N ILE A 110 12.96 17.09 10.54
CA ILE A 110 11.56 16.64 10.40
C ILE A 110 11.46 15.39 9.50
N GLU A 111 12.21 15.32 8.40
CA GLU A 111 12.25 14.12 7.55
C GLU A 111 12.76 12.89 8.30
N GLU A 112 13.79 13.05 9.13
CA GLU A 112 14.32 11.97 9.97
C GLU A 112 13.31 11.56 11.05
N LEU A 113 12.68 12.52 11.72
CA LEU A 113 11.65 12.26 12.72
C LEU A 113 10.41 11.55 12.14
N LEU A 114 10.01 11.89 10.92
CA LEU A 114 8.89 11.23 10.23
C LEU A 114 9.14 9.72 10.02
N VAL A 115 10.38 9.30 9.92
CA VAL A 115 10.74 7.87 9.71
C VAL A 115 10.84 7.09 11.01
N MET A 116 11.02 7.77 12.15
CA MET A 116 11.18 7.10 13.45
C MET A 116 10.06 6.08 13.78
N PRO A 117 8.76 6.35 13.51
CA PRO A 117 7.72 5.37 13.77
C PRO A 117 7.90 4.03 13.03
N VAL A 118 8.57 4.05 11.88
CA VAL A 118 8.85 2.82 11.09
C VAL A 118 9.98 2.01 11.71
N ALA A 119 10.92 2.67 12.39
CA ALA A 119 12.03 2.01 13.07
C ALA A 119 11.62 1.36 14.39
N VAL A 120 10.52 1.82 14.99
CA VAL A 120 9.99 1.27 16.25
C VAL A 120 9.11 0.05 15.95
N PRO A 121 9.29 -1.08 16.66
CA PRO A 121 8.41 -2.23 16.50
C PRO A 121 6.94 -1.85 16.67
N GLY A 122 6.06 -2.32 15.75
CA GLY A 122 4.62 -1.98 15.77
C GLY A 122 3.93 -2.24 17.10
N LEU A 123 4.30 -3.35 17.79
CA LEU A 123 3.79 -3.65 19.13
C LEU A 123 4.17 -2.58 20.16
N ALA A 124 5.40 -2.07 20.11
CA ALA A 124 5.85 -1.02 21.02
C ALA A 124 5.13 0.31 20.74
N THR A 125 4.94 0.65 19.47
CA THR A 125 4.16 1.81 19.06
C THR A 125 2.71 1.70 19.52
N ALA A 126 2.08 0.53 19.39
CA ALA A 126 0.72 0.29 19.85
C ALA A 126 0.61 0.45 21.38
N MET A 127 1.57 -0.08 22.14
CA MET A 127 1.61 0.09 23.59
C MET A 127 1.76 1.56 23.98
N ALA A 128 2.64 2.31 23.30
CA ALA A 128 2.79 3.74 23.55
C ALA A 128 1.48 4.50 23.29
N LEU A 129 0.77 4.20 22.20
CA LEU A 129 -0.54 4.78 21.91
C LEU A 129 -1.57 4.45 22.99
N ILE A 130 -1.62 3.19 23.46
CA ILE A 130 -2.53 2.77 24.52
C ILE A 130 -2.23 3.56 25.81
N VAL A 131 -0.98 3.60 26.25
CA VAL A 131 -0.60 4.31 27.49
C VAL A 131 -0.94 5.79 27.39
N THR A 132 -0.69 6.42 26.24
CA THR A 132 -0.92 7.85 26.05
C THR A 132 -2.41 8.20 25.99
N TYR A 133 -3.24 7.40 25.35
CA TYR A 133 -4.62 7.75 25.03
C TYR A 133 -5.67 6.89 25.75
N ASN A 134 -5.28 6.02 26.68
CA ASN A 134 -6.18 5.12 27.39
C ASN A 134 -7.31 5.84 28.13
N THR A 135 -7.06 7.07 28.59
CA THR A 135 -8.02 7.88 29.37
C THR A 135 -8.94 8.74 28.48
N VAL A 136 -8.77 8.71 27.16
CA VAL A 136 -9.54 9.57 26.25
C VAL A 136 -10.87 8.89 25.88
N GLY A 137 -11.80 8.81 26.83
CA GLY A 137 -13.19 8.40 26.65
C GLY A 137 -13.37 7.16 25.74
N THR A 138 -14.29 7.25 24.78
CA THR A 138 -14.59 6.17 23.83
C THR A 138 -13.60 6.07 22.67
N PHE A 139 -12.64 6.98 22.56
CA PHE A 139 -11.65 6.97 21.46
C PHE A 139 -10.85 5.67 21.46
N ARG A 140 -10.39 5.18 22.63
CA ARG A 140 -9.62 3.93 22.76
C ARG A 140 -10.35 2.71 22.21
N THR A 141 -11.66 2.67 22.29
CA THR A 141 -12.48 1.53 21.84
C THR A 141 -13.02 1.67 20.42
N SER A 142 -12.73 2.80 19.77
CA SER A 142 -13.21 3.10 18.42
C SER A 142 -12.25 2.60 17.34
N TRP A 143 -12.75 2.43 16.13
CA TRP A 143 -11.95 2.12 14.95
C TRP A 143 -10.98 3.26 14.58
N THR A 144 -11.29 4.50 14.99
CA THR A 144 -10.42 5.67 14.77
C THR A 144 -9.11 5.57 15.55
N PHE A 145 -9.07 4.84 16.66
CA PHE A 145 -7.84 4.58 17.38
C PHE A 145 -6.88 3.69 16.57
N ILE A 146 -7.40 2.67 15.90
CA ILE A 146 -6.63 1.85 14.96
C ILE A 146 -6.16 2.71 13.78
N LEU A 147 -7.05 3.56 13.24
CA LEU A 147 -6.72 4.47 12.14
C LEU A 147 -5.53 5.36 12.47
N VAL A 148 -5.48 5.94 13.68
CA VAL A 148 -4.34 6.78 14.11
C VAL A 148 -3.03 5.99 14.09
N GLY A 149 -3.04 4.74 14.58
CA GLY A 149 -1.87 3.86 14.49
C GLY A 149 -1.42 3.59 13.05
N HIS A 150 -2.38 3.31 12.16
CA HIS A 150 -2.10 3.07 10.74
C HIS A 150 -1.57 4.32 10.03
N VAL A 151 -2.15 5.50 10.30
CA VAL A 151 -1.66 6.77 9.74
C VAL A 151 -0.24 7.06 10.22
N LEU A 152 0.02 6.90 11.53
CA LEU A 152 1.35 7.11 12.10
C LEU A 152 2.40 6.22 11.42
N PHE A 153 2.07 4.97 11.16
CA PHE A 153 2.96 4.00 10.51
C PHE A 153 3.15 4.26 9.01
N THR A 154 2.08 4.67 8.30
CA THR A 154 2.11 4.74 6.83
C THR A 154 2.43 6.14 6.27
N LEU A 155 2.24 7.20 7.05
CA LEU A 155 2.50 8.59 6.64
C LEU A 155 3.91 8.81 6.08
N PRO A 156 4.99 8.25 6.67
CA PRO A 156 6.34 8.38 6.13
C PRO A 156 6.48 7.89 4.70
N PHE A 157 5.79 6.82 4.34
CA PHE A 157 5.84 6.25 2.99
C PHE A 157 5.17 7.17 1.96
N MET A 158 4.03 7.78 2.31
CA MET A 158 3.39 8.79 1.47
C MET A 158 4.32 9.98 1.26
N VAL A 159 4.84 10.57 2.34
CA VAL A 159 5.73 11.74 2.28
C VAL A 159 6.96 11.44 1.42
N ARG A 160 7.65 10.33 1.67
CA ARG A 160 8.85 9.96 0.91
C ARG A 160 8.60 9.69 -0.56
N SER A 161 7.49 9.01 -0.90
CA SER A 161 7.13 8.74 -2.30
C SER A 161 6.89 10.03 -3.08
N VAL A 162 6.19 10.98 -2.47
CA VAL A 162 5.92 12.29 -3.09
C VAL A 162 7.18 13.13 -3.15
N LEU A 163 7.96 13.19 -2.07
CA LEU A 163 9.20 13.94 -1.97
C LEU A 163 10.24 13.49 -3.01
N ALA A 164 10.35 12.18 -3.26
CA ALA A 164 11.24 11.62 -4.26
C ALA A 164 10.93 12.14 -5.68
N VAL A 165 9.66 12.27 -6.03
CA VAL A 165 9.25 12.83 -7.33
C VAL A 165 9.45 14.34 -7.37
N MET A 166 9.15 15.04 -6.27
CA MET A 166 9.40 16.48 -6.17
C MET A 166 10.87 16.84 -6.31
N GLY A 167 11.77 15.99 -5.80
CA GLY A 167 13.22 16.17 -5.97
C GLY A 167 13.74 15.88 -7.39
N ALA A 168 12.99 15.15 -8.20
CA ALA A 168 13.34 14.80 -9.59
C ALA A 168 12.81 15.80 -10.62
N VAL A 169 11.84 16.64 -10.24
CA VAL A 169 11.21 17.65 -11.10
C VAL A 169 11.62 19.05 -10.59
N ASP A 170 12.01 19.93 -11.50
CA ASP A 170 12.30 21.33 -11.16
C ASP A 170 10.99 22.12 -10.91
N LEU A 171 10.36 21.82 -9.77
CA LEU A 171 9.10 22.45 -9.36
C LEU A 171 9.24 23.95 -9.14
N ASN A 172 10.43 24.43 -8.74
CA ASN A 172 10.63 25.86 -8.49
C ASN A 172 10.46 26.65 -9.79
N THR A 173 11.15 26.24 -10.85
CA THR A 173 11.01 26.88 -12.17
C THR A 173 9.58 26.82 -12.71
N LEU A 174 8.89 25.68 -12.54
CA LEU A 174 7.49 25.55 -12.98
C LEU A 174 6.55 26.46 -12.22
N GLU A 175 6.72 26.57 -10.89
CA GLU A 175 5.89 27.45 -10.07
C GLU A 175 6.18 28.94 -10.29
N GLU A 176 7.44 29.31 -10.52
CA GLU A 176 7.85 30.70 -10.85
C GLU A 176 7.28 31.12 -12.21
N ALA A 177 7.32 30.23 -13.21
CA ALA A 177 6.69 30.49 -14.49
C ALA A 177 5.17 30.69 -14.36
N ALA A 178 4.49 29.83 -13.60
CA ALA A 178 3.07 29.97 -13.33
C ALA A 178 2.74 31.26 -12.54
N ALA A 179 3.59 31.64 -11.58
CA ALA A 179 3.45 32.86 -10.82
C ALA A 179 3.60 34.11 -11.72
N SER A 180 4.54 34.09 -12.67
CA SER A 180 4.74 35.17 -13.65
C SER A 180 3.52 35.36 -14.56
N LEU A 181 2.71 34.35 -14.74
CA LEU A 181 1.43 34.38 -15.44
C LEU A 181 0.25 34.80 -14.54
N GLY A 182 0.53 35.17 -13.27
CA GLY A 182 -0.49 35.65 -12.32
C GLY A 182 -1.18 34.51 -11.55
N ALA A 183 -0.69 33.27 -11.61
CA ALA A 183 -1.29 32.16 -10.88
C ALA A 183 -1.06 32.30 -9.36
N GLY A 184 -2.14 32.36 -8.57
CA GLY A 184 -2.11 32.33 -7.11
C GLY A 184 -1.66 30.96 -6.56
N PHE A 185 -1.41 30.87 -5.24
CA PHE A 185 -0.91 29.66 -4.59
C PHE A 185 -1.77 28.42 -4.90
N ALA A 186 -3.09 28.51 -4.73
CA ALA A 186 -3.98 27.37 -4.99
C ALA A 186 -3.89 26.88 -6.45
N ALA A 187 -3.88 27.82 -7.42
CA ALA A 187 -3.74 27.47 -8.84
C ALA A 187 -2.40 26.78 -9.13
N ARG A 188 -1.31 27.23 -8.52
CA ARG A 188 0.01 26.58 -8.66
C ARG A 188 0.05 25.21 -7.99
N PHE A 189 -0.46 25.09 -6.75
CA PHE A 189 -0.44 23.81 -6.02
C PHE A 189 -1.28 22.76 -6.74
N PHE A 190 -2.54 23.05 -7.05
CA PHE A 190 -3.46 22.08 -7.67
C PHE A 190 -3.24 21.92 -9.18
N GLY A 191 -2.83 22.98 -9.90
CA GLY A 191 -2.66 22.96 -11.35
C GLY A 191 -1.26 22.62 -11.82
N VAL A 192 -0.21 22.82 -10.99
CA VAL A 192 1.18 22.56 -11.38
C VAL A 192 1.79 21.47 -10.51
N VAL A 193 1.82 21.64 -9.18
CA VAL A 193 2.53 20.73 -8.29
C VAL A 193 1.91 19.35 -8.27
N LEU A 194 0.62 19.23 -7.96
CA LEU A 194 -0.06 17.93 -7.85
C LEU A 194 0.00 17.12 -9.15
N PRO A 195 -0.29 17.68 -10.35
CA PRO A 195 -0.20 16.93 -11.60
C PRO A 195 1.20 16.42 -11.92
N ASN A 196 2.24 17.19 -11.59
CA ASN A 196 3.63 16.76 -11.81
C ASN A 196 4.10 15.73 -10.79
N CYS A 197 3.48 15.66 -9.59
CA CYS A 197 3.81 14.70 -8.54
C CYS A 197 2.89 13.47 -8.52
N ARG A 198 1.97 13.32 -9.47
CA ARG A 198 0.97 12.23 -9.49
C ARG A 198 1.57 10.83 -9.41
N SER A 199 2.73 10.59 -10.01
CA SER A 199 3.41 9.28 -9.94
C SER A 199 3.88 8.97 -8.53
N GLY A 200 4.40 9.95 -7.79
CA GLY A 200 4.77 9.82 -6.38
C GLY A 200 3.55 9.64 -5.48
N ILE A 201 2.48 10.41 -5.74
CA ILE A 201 1.21 10.29 -5.00
C ILE A 201 0.61 8.90 -5.21
N LEU A 202 0.61 8.40 -6.45
CA LEU A 202 0.12 7.05 -6.76
C LEU A 202 0.95 5.98 -6.07
N ALA A 203 2.28 6.05 -6.16
CA ALA A 203 3.17 5.10 -5.50
C ALA A 203 2.96 5.11 -3.98
N GLY A 204 2.89 6.30 -3.36
CA GLY A 204 2.58 6.46 -1.94
C GLY A 204 1.21 5.88 -1.58
N SER A 205 0.19 6.12 -2.40
CA SER A 205 -1.16 5.59 -2.19
C SER A 205 -1.21 4.07 -2.21
N LEU A 206 -0.54 3.44 -3.18
CA LEU A 206 -0.44 1.98 -3.26
C LEU A 206 0.28 1.41 -2.04
N MET A 207 1.38 2.03 -1.61
CA MET A 207 2.10 1.62 -0.40
C MET A 207 1.24 1.77 0.86
N VAL A 208 0.57 2.90 1.05
CA VAL A 208 -0.30 3.15 2.21
C VAL A 208 -1.41 2.11 2.30
N VAL A 209 -2.13 1.86 1.20
CA VAL A 209 -3.22 0.88 1.20
C VAL A 209 -2.69 -0.53 1.45
N THR A 210 -1.60 -0.93 0.80
CA THR A 210 -0.99 -2.26 0.99
C THR A 210 -0.54 -2.46 2.43
N LEU A 211 0.17 -1.49 3.00
CA LEU A 211 0.67 -1.56 4.37
C LEU A 211 -0.47 -1.53 5.40
N SER A 212 -1.48 -0.66 5.19
CA SER A 212 -2.63 -0.57 6.10
C SER A 212 -3.50 -1.82 6.07
N MET A 213 -3.75 -2.41 4.89
CA MET A 213 -4.53 -3.65 4.77
C MET A 213 -3.82 -4.85 5.39
N GLY A 214 -2.47 -4.90 5.31
CA GLY A 214 -1.66 -5.98 5.87
C GLY A 214 -1.20 -5.75 7.32
N GLU A 215 -1.54 -4.61 7.94
CA GLU A 215 -1.05 -4.28 9.27
C GLU A 215 -1.71 -5.14 10.34
N PHE A 216 -0.90 -5.99 10.95
CA PHE A 216 -1.31 -6.90 12.01
C PHE A 216 -0.86 -6.41 13.41
N ASN A 217 0.40 -6.01 13.56
CA ASN A 217 1.02 -5.79 14.87
C ASN A 217 0.36 -4.64 15.67
N LEU A 218 0.12 -3.51 15.02
CA LEU A 218 -0.62 -2.39 15.62
C LEU A 218 -2.06 -2.79 15.87
N SER A 219 -2.72 -3.34 14.85
CA SER A 219 -4.13 -3.74 14.92
C SER A 219 -4.37 -4.77 16.02
N TRP A 220 -3.44 -5.71 16.23
CA TRP A 220 -3.55 -6.75 17.25
C TRP A 220 -3.66 -6.20 18.68
N LEU A 221 -2.93 -5.14 19.01
CA LEU A 221 -3.01 -4.51 20.34
C LEU A 221 -4.08 -3.41 20.41
N LEU A 222 -4.34 -2.71 19.30
CA LEU A 222 -5.27 -1.58 19.30
C LEU A 222 -6.73 -2.00 19.18
N HIS A 223 -7.02 -3.19 18.64
CA HIS A 223 -8.40 -3.63 18.43
C HIS A 223 -9.16 -3.92 19.72
N THR A 224 -10.46 -3.99 19.59
CA THR A 224 -11.42 -4.54 20.56
C THR A 224 -12.22 -5.63 19.86
N PRO A 225 -13.01 -6.46 20.57
CA PRO A 225 -13.88 -7.44 19.93
C PRO A 225 -14.79 -6.83 18.84
N LEU A 226 -15.18 -5.55 18.98
CA LEU A 226 -16.03 -4.84 18.03
C LEU A 226 -15.26 -4.15 16.89
N THR A 227 -13.94 -4.03 16.99
CA THR A 227 -13.10 -3.31 16.02
C THR A 227 -12.05 -4.18 15.34
N LYS A 228 -12.23 -5.50 15.35
CA LYS A 228 -11.32 -6.43 14.66
C LYS A 228 -11.16 -6.09 13.20
N THR A 229 -9.92 -6.17 12.73
CA THR A 229 -9.55 -6.07 11.33
C THR A 229 -9.38 -7.46 10.71
N LEU A 230 -9.30 -7.55 9.40
CA LEU A 230 -9.15 -8.81 8.69
C LEU A 230 -7.85 -9.58 9.08
N PRO A 231 -6.66 -8.94 9.17
CA PRO A 231 -5.45 -9.63 9.66
C PRO A 231 -5.58 -10.17 11.09
N VAL A 232 -6.29 -9.46 11.95
CA VAL A 232 -6.57 -9.90 13.33
C VAL A 232 -7.51 -11.11 13.33
N GLY A 233 -8.57 -11.09 12.52
CA GLY A 233 -9.50 -12.21 12.36
C GLY A 233 -8.83 -13.47 11.81
N LEU A 234 -7.92 -13.29 10.86
CA LEU A 234 -7.08 -14.36 10.30
C LEU A 234 -6.21 -15.01 11.39
N ALA A 235 -5.50 -14.18 12.16
CA ALA A 235 -4.65 -14.67 13.26
C ALA A 235 -5.46 -15.39 14.34
N ASP A 236 -6.63 -14.89 14.71
CA ASP A 236 -7.55 -15.55 15.65
C ASP A 236 -8.00 -16.93 15.14
N ALA A 237 -8.28 -17.05 13.84
CA ALA A 237 -8.68 -18.33 13.25
C ALA A 237 -7.56 -19.37 13.34
N TYR A 238 -6.32 -18.98 13.02
CA TYR A 238 -5.15 -19.87 13.16
C TYR A 238 -4.83 -20.19 14.62
N ALA A 239 -4.88 -19.22 15.51
CA ALA A 239 -4.65 -19.44 16.95
C ALA A 239 -5.70 -20.38 17.58
N SER A 240 -6.91 -20.39 17.02
CA SER A 240 -8.01 -21.29 17.43
C SER A 240 -8.00 -22.63 16.67
N LEU A 241 -6.92 -22.97 15.96
CA LEU A 241 -6.75 -24.18 15.16
C LEU A 241 -7.84 -24.39 14.08
N ARG A 242 -8.52 -23.33 13.67
CA ARG A 242 -9.50 -23.35 12.55
C ARG A 242 -8.77 -23.05 11.23
N LEU A 243 -7.93 -24.00 10.80
CA LEU A 243 -6.98 -23.81 9.71
C LEU A 243 -7.66 -23.50 8.37
N GLU A 244 -8.77 -24.19 8.07
CA GLU A 244 -9.55 -23.96 6.85
C GLU A 244 -10.15 -22.55 6.83
N VAL A 245 -10.66 -22.08 7.96
CA VAL A 245 -11.22 -20.74 8.10
C VAL A 245 -10.11 -19.69 7.96
N GLY A 246 -8.95 -19.89 8.60
CA GLY A 246 -7.78 -19.03 8.44
C GLY A 246 -7.31 -18.96 6.99
N SER A 247 -7.28 -20.09 6.29
CA SER A 247 -6.96 -20.17 4.87
C SER A 247 -8.00 -19.47 3.98
N ALA A 248 -9.29 -19.58 4.31
CA ALA A 248 -10.35 -18.83 3.64
C ALA A 248 -10.23 -17.32 3.85
N TYR A 249 -9.81 -16.86 5.04
CA TYR A 249 -9.46 -15.46 5.28
C TYR A 249 -8.32 -14.98 4.35
N THR A 250 -7.30 -15.81 4.17
CA THR A 250 -6.20 -15.50 3.25
C THR A 250 -6.71 -15.33 1.82
N LEU A 251 -7.57 -16.24 1.35
CA LEU A 251 -8.19 -16.13 0.02
C LEU A 251 -9.01 -14.84 -0.11
N VAL A 252 -9.89 -14.56 0.85
CA VAL A 252 -10.73 -13.34 0.87
C VAL A 252 -9.84 -12.08 0.87
N PHE A 253 -8.76 -12.07 1.65
CA PHE A 253 -7.81 -10.96 1.67
C PHE A 253 -7.24 -10.68 0.27
N PHE A 254 -6.75 -11.70 -0.43
CA PHE A 254 -6.19 -11.52 -1.77
C PHE A 254 -7.23 -11.11 -2.81
N VAL A 255 -8.42 -11.71 -2.76
CA VAL A 255 -9.53 -11.35 -3.67
C VAL A 255 -9.95 -9.89 -3.50
N MET A 256 -9.75 -9.32 -2.33
CA MET A 256 -10.10 -7.93 -2.05
C MET A 256 -8.96 -6.96 -2.32
N ILE A 257 -7.73 -7.27 -1.87
CA ILE A 257 -6.62 -6.33 -1.99
C ILE A 257 -6.19 -6.15 -3.43
N VAL A 258 -6.14 -7.22 -4.23
CA VAL A 258 -5.67 -7.15 -5.61
C VAL A 258 -6.55 -6.23 -6.48
N PRO A 259 -7.89 -6.36 -6.52
CA PRO A 259 -8.75 -5.43 -7.25
C PRO A 259 -8.65 -3.99 -6.73
N LEU A 260 -8.53 -3.80 -5.41
CA LEU A 260 -8.38 -2.47 -4.80
C LEU A 260 -7.10 -1.79 -5.28
N LEU A 261 -5.98 -2.50 -5.28
CA LEU A 261 -4.71 -1.96 -5.77
C LEU A 261 -4.74 -1.69 -7.28
N VAL A 262 -5.36 -2.58 -8.06
CA VAL A 262 -5.55 -2.37 -9.51
C VAL A 262 -6.42 -1.14 -9.75
N ALA A 263 -7.51 -0.95 -9.01
CA ALA A 263 -8.37 0.22 -9.13
C ALA A 263 -7.60 1.53 -8.84
N ILE A 264 -6.82 1.57 -7.75
CA ILE A 264 -5.97 2.73 -7.43
C ILE A 264 -4.96 2.99 -8.55
N GLN A 265 -4.31 1.94 -9.08
CA GLN A 265 -3.35 2.06 -10.17
C GLN A 265 -4.00 2.57 -11.46
N MET A 266 -5.21 2.14 -11.77
CA MET A 266 -5.95 2.60 -12.97
C MET A 266 -6.35 4.07 -12.84
N LEU A 267 -6.78 4.53 -11.66
CA LEU A 267 -7.10 5.93 -11.39
C LEU A 267 -5.88 6.85 -11.50
N GLY A 268 -4.69 6.35 -11.16
CA GLY A 268 -3.45 7.11 -11.23
C GLY A 268 -2.76 7.12 -12.59
N ARG A 269 -3.22 6.34 -13.57
CA ARG A 269 -2.62 6.35 -14.92
C ARG A 269 -2.83 7.72 -15.57
N PRO A 270 -1.79 8.25 -16.26
CA PRO A 270 -2.00 9.40 -17.14
C PRO A 270 -3.05 9.02 -18.18
N GLN A 271 -4.07 9.84 -18.35
CA GLN A 271 -4.82 9.80 -19.58
C GLN A 271 -3.82 10.18 -20.69
N GLU A 272 -3.36 9.22 -21.48
CA GLU A 272 -2.73 9.47 -22.77
C GLU A 272 -3.82 10.07 -23.67
N GLY A 273 -4.18 11.32 -23.36
CA GLY A 273 -5.21 12.10 -24.00
C GLY A 273 -4.57 13.07 -24.97
N GLY A 274 -4.52 12.67 -26.25
CA GLY A 274 -4.67 13.62 -27.35
C GLY A 274 -3.50 14.55 -27.63
N ALA A 275 -2.34 14.00 -28.00
CA ALA A 275 -1.56 14.66 -29.06
C ALA A 275 -2.23 14.31 -30.39
N ARG A 276 -3.22 15.12 -30.79
CA ARG A 276 -3.66 15.29 -32.16
C ARG A 276 -3.42 16.73 -32.60
#